data_3a018b1513ac97885c33a6f948add4a1
#
_entry.id   3a018b1513ac97885c33a6f948add4a1
#
_cell.length_a   1.000
_cell.length_b   1.000
_cell.length_c   1.000
_cell.angle_alpha   90.00
_cell.angle_beta   90.00
_cell.angle_gamma   90.00
#
_symmetry.space_group_name_H-M   'P 1'
#
loop_
_entity.id
_entity.type
_entity.pdbx_description
1 polymer ?
#
loop_
_entity_poly.entity_id
_entity_poly.type
_entity_poly.pdbx_seq_one_letter_code
_entity_poly.pdbx_strand_id
1 'polypeptide(L)'
;RPDAYYTIAAANGRVLEVADFNTENGASVRLWSYEGQPWQQWQFVEVGDGEYRIRNRFTGKVMDLTMSGVCNGTWVHQWTQTAGAGQRWQIVEAGGGKVKLRNVLADKVIDLVGMRVENGTQAQIWQDVFGENQLWKLDPVPERLLNKETPAPTPKAAPRKAAVKPTRTQTEKKTSGKAARRTSKNK
;
A
#
# COMPACT_ATOMS: atom_id res chain seq x y z
N ARG A 1 -20.51 6.11 13.74
CA ARG A 1 -21.60 5.13 13.74
C ARG A 1 -21.00 3.75 13.50
N PRO A 2 -21.39 2.71 14.25
CA PRO A 2 -20.74 1.38 14.18
C PRO A 2 -20.88 0.70 12.80
N ASP A 3 -21.93 0.98 12.04
CA ASP A 3 -22.17 0.38 10.72
C ASP A 3 -21.88 1.30 9.54
N ALA A 4 -21.27 2.45 9.78
CA ALA A 4 -20.94 3.39 8.73
C ALA A 4 -19.63 3.03 8.03
N TYR A 5 -19.57 3.28 6.72
CA TYR A 5 -18.34 3.25 5.95
C TYR A 5 -17.80 4.66 5.75
N TYR A 6 -16.50 4.77 5.69
CA TYR A 6 -15.78 6.03 5.55
C TYR A 6 -14.75 5.92 4.42
N THR A 7 -14.48 7.04 3.77
CA THR A 7 -13.21 7.21 3.06
C THR A 7 -12.17 7.78 4.03
N ILE A 8 -10.92 7.39 3.86
CA ILE A 8 -9.77 7.91 4.60
C ILE A 8 -8.99 8.77 3.62
N ALA A 9 -9.24 10.08 3.65
CA ALA A 9 -8.76 11.02 2.63
C ALA A 9 -7.53 11.80 3.10
N ALA A 10 -6.55 11.93 2.21
CA ALA A 10 -5.43 12.84 2.33
C ALA A 10 -5.86 14.29 2.02
N ALA A 11 -4.98 15.26 2.26
CA ALA A 11 -5.25 16.69 2.05
C ALA A 11 -5.67 17.04 0.61
N ASN A 12 -5.20 16.28 -0.39
CA ASN A 12 -5.54 16.48 -1.79
C ASN A 12 -6.82 15.75 -2.24
N GLY A 13 -7.56 15.14 -1.31
CA GLY A 13 -8.80 14.42 -1.59
C GLY A 13 -8.63 12.99 -2.11
N ARG A 14 -7.42 12.52 -2.36
CA ARG A 14 -7.16 11.10 -2.62
C ARG A 14 -7.37 10.28 -1.36
N VAL A 15 -7.72 9.02 -1.53
CA VAL A 15 -8.12 8.14 -0.42
C VAL A 15 -7.26 6.89 -0.33
N LEU A 16 -7.18 6.31 0.86
CA LEU A 16 -6.59 4.99 1.04
C LEU A 16 -7.47 3.91 0.42
N GLU A 17 -6.86 3.01 -0.34
CA GLU A 17 -7.52 1.87 -0.97
C GLU A 17 -6.71 0.57 -0.78
N VAL A 18 -7.36 -0.57 -0.95
CA VAL A 18 -6.66 -1.83 -1.23
C VAL A 18 -6.22 -1.82 -2.70
N ALA A 19 -4.93 -2.03 -2.93
CA ALA A 19 -4.33 -1.98 -4.26
C ALA A 19 -4.97 -3.00 -5.21
N ASP A 20 -5.29 -2.53 -6.42
CA ASP A 20 -5.79 -3.35 -7.52
C ASP A 20 -7.02 -4.22 -7.18
N PHE A 21 -7.84 -3.76 -6.20
CA PHE A 21 -8.98 -4.52 -5.66
C PHE A 21 -8.63 -5.99 -5.34
N ASN A 22 -7.38 -6.22 -4.94
CA ASN A 22 -6.85 -7.53 -4.60
C ASN A 22 -7.51 -8.03 -3.30
N THR A 23 -7.99 -9.29 -3.32
CA THR A 23 -8.66 -9.92 -2.16
C THR A 23 -7.72 -10.72 -1.28
N GLU A 24 -6.46 -10.90 -1.68
CA GLU A 24 -5.49 -11.71 -0.97
C GLU A 24 -4.93 -11.04 0.29
N ASN A 25 -4.46 -11.87 1.22
CA ASN A 25 -3.67 -11.39 2.36
C ASN A 25 -2.35 -10.77 1.83
N GLY A 26 -1.96 -9.64 2.42
CA GLY A 26 -0.75 -8.94 2.02
C GLY A 26 -0.93 -7.92 0.90
N ALA A 27 -2.15 -7.77 0.34
CA ALA A 27 -2.41 -6.71 -0.62
C ALA A 27 -2.16 -5.34 0.01
N SER A 28 -1.40 -4.49 -0.68
CA SER A 28 -0.99 -3.19 -0.18
C SER A 28 -2.16 -2.24 0.03
N VAL A 29 -2.07 -1.43 1.07
CA VAL A 29 -2.89 -0.22 1.23
C VAL A 29 -2.11 0.96 0.66
N ARG A 30 -2.73 1.69 -0.25
CA ARG A 30 -2.11 2.80 -0.98
C ARG A 30 -3.08 3.95 -1.21
N LEU A 31 -2.55 5.09 -1.62
CA LEU A 31 -3.32 6.26 -1.99
C LEU A 31 -3.81 6.15 -3.44
N TRP A 32 -5.06 6.56 -3.69
CA TRP A 32 -5.63 6.63 -5.04
C TRP A 32 -6.74 7.66 -5.14
N SER A 33 -6.99 8.16 -6.35
CA SER A 33 -8.16 9.01 -6.62
C SER A 33 -9.45 8.29 -6.22
N TYR A 34 -10.36 8.98 -5.55
CA TYR A 34 -11.62 8.38 -5.14
C TYR A 34 -12.54 8.13 -6.35
N GLU A 35 -12.93 6.89 -6.54
CA GLU A 35 -13.78 6.42 -7.65
C GLU A 35 -15.11 5.84 -7.14
N GLY A 36 -15.42 6.02 -5.85
CA GLY A 36 -16.67 5.52 -5.23
C GLY A 36 -16.69 4.00 -5.04
N GLN A 37 -15.55 3.34 -5.12
CA GLN A 37 -15.44 1.89 -5.11
C GLN A 37 -15.39 1.31 -3.70
N PRO A 38 -15.93 0.08 -3.45
CA PRO A 38 -15.97 -0.50 -2.12
C PRO A 38 -14.58 -0.80 -1.53
N TRP A 39 -13.56 -1.05 -2.35
CA TRP A 39 -12.17 -1.22 -1.87
C TRP A 39 -11.50 0.08 -1.41
N GLN A 40 -12.17 1.23 -1.60
CA GLN A 40 -11.78 2.56 -1.13
C GLN A 40 -12.56 2.98 0.13
N GLN A 41 -13.33 2.09 0.71
CA GLN A 41 -14.24 2.38 1.81
C GLN A 41 -13.97 1.44 2.99
N TRP A 42 -13.99 2.02 4.17
CA TRP A 42 -13.54 1.37 5.39
C TRP A 42 -14.54 1.52 6.52
N GLN A 43 -14.69 0.48 7.30
CA GLN A 43 -15.48 0.46 8.54
C GLN A 43 -14.54 0.48 9.74
N PHE A 44 -14.81 1.33 10.71
CA PHE A 44 -14.10 1.35 11.99
C PHE A 44 -14.88 0.49 12.98
N VAL A 45 -14.40 -0.72 13.22
CA VAL A 45 -15.02 -1.69 14.13
C VAL A 45 -14.37 -1.55 15.49
N GLU A 46 -15.11 -1.03 16.46
CA GLU A 46 -14.62 -0.87 17.84
C GLU A 46 -14.31 -2.23 18.48
N VAL A 47 -13.19 -2.29 19.18
CA VAL A 47 -12.72 -3.50 19.88
C VAL A 47 -12.53 -3.27 21.39
N GLY A 48 -12.95 -2.13 21.89
CA GLY A 48 -12.80 -1.67 23.28
C GLY A 48 -11.65 -0.67 23.45
N ASP A 49 -11.63 -0.01 24.58
CA ASP A 49 -10.57 0.93 25.02
C ASP A 49 -10.26 2.05 24.01
N GLY A 50 -11.23 2.45 23.16
CA GLY A 50 -11.04 3.45 22.11
C GLY A 50 -10.20 2.94 20.94
N GLU A 51 -10.06 1.63 20.81
CA GLU A 51 -9.33 0.98 19.70
C GLU A 51 -10.29 0.41 18.66
N TYR A 52 -9.84 0.40 17.43
CA TYR A 52 -10.62 -0.01 16.27
C TYR A 52 -9.84 -0.96 15.37
N ARG A 53 -10.55 -1.89 14.71
CA ARG A 53 -10.09 -2.51 13.48
C ARG A 53 -10.61 -1.71 12.29
N ILE A 54 -9.75 -1.45 11.32
CA ILE A 54 -10.12 -0.74 10.09
C ILE A 54 -10.36 -1.78 9.01
N ARG A 55 -11.64 -2.10 8.77
CA ARG A 55 -12.07 -3.18 7.87
C ARG A 55 -12.43 -2.65 6.50
N ASN A 56 -11.87 -3.27 5.46
CA ASN A 56 -12.20 -2.94 4.08
C ASN A 56 -13.61 -3.43 3.71
N ARG A 57 -14.41 -2.56 3.08
CA ARG A 57 -15.77 -2.91 2.67
C ARG A 57 -15.82 -4.02 1.63
N PHE A 58 -14.86 -4.06 0.70
CA PHE A 58 -14.84 -5.03 -0.40
C PHE A 58 -14.33 -6.41 0.04
N THR A 59 -13.21 -6.43 0.75
CA THR A 59 -12.54 -7.69 1.09
C THR A 59 -12.94 -8.26 2.46
N GLY A 60 -13.50 -7.42 3.33
CA GLY A 60 -13.75 -7.78 4.73
C GLY A 60 -12.49 -7.94 5.57
N LYS A 61 -11.31 -7.83 4.96
CA LYS A 61 -10.03 -7.88 5.66
C LYS A 61 -9.72 -6.55 6.36
N VAL A 62 -8.77 -6.57 7.28
CA VAL A 62 -8.43 -5.41 8.11
C VAL A 62 -7.04 -4.87 7.79
N MET A 63 -6.84 -3.58 8.04
CA MET A 63 -5.50 -2.97 7.99
C MET A 63 -4.59 -3.62 9.01
N ASP A 64 -3.41 -4.00 8.58
CA ASP A 64 -2.41 -4.74 9.32
C ASP A 64 -1.01 -4.24 8.98
N LEU A 65 -0.05 -4.54 9.85
CA LEU A 65 1.36 -4.23 9.61
C LEU A 65 2.08 -5.41 8.98
N THR A 66 2.75 -5.18 7.87
CA THR A 66 3.53 -6.21 7.18
C THR A 66 4.51 -6.88 8.14
N MET A 67 4.40 -8.21 8.26
CA MET A 67 5.21 -9.05 9.15
C MET A 67 5.22 -8.58 10.61
N SER A 68 4.17 -7.95 11.08
CA SER A 68 4.08 -7.34 12.42
C SER A 68 5.23 -6.37 12.72
N GLY A 69 5.75 -5.70 11.70
CA GLY A 69 6.84 -4.74 11.83
C GLY A 69 6.42 -3.53 12.64
N VAL A 70 7.36 -2.97 13.41
CA VAL A 70 7.12 -1.80 14.26
C VAL A 70 8.04 -0.63 13.95
N CYS A 71 8.93 -0.80 12.96
CA CYS A 71 9.87 0.24 12.55
C CYS A 71 9.20 1.29 11.66
N ASN A 72 9.77 2.49 11.65
CA ASN A 72 9.44 3.50 10.65
C ASN A 72 9.59 2.91 9.25
N GLY A 73 8.61 3.12 8.39
CA GLY A 73 8.60 2.59 7.03
C GLY A 73 7.99 1.20 6.87
N THR A 74 7.50 0.57 7.95
CA THR A 74 6.72 -0.67 7.82
C THR A 74 5.45 -0.40 7.03
N TRP A 75 5.21 -1.17 6.00
CA TRP A 75 4.05 -1.00 5.11
C TRP A 75 2.76 -1.44 5.78
N VAL A 76 1.69 -0.72 5.47
CA VAL A 76 0.32 -1.11 5.79
C VAL A 76 -0.21 -1.96 4.65
N HIS A 77 -0.74 -3.13 4.97
CA HIS A 77 -1.41 -4.03 4.05
C HIS A 77 -2.76 -4.46 4.64
N GLN A 78 -3.52 -5.24 3.89
CA GLN A 78 -4.67 -5.94 4.45
C GLN A 78 -4.31 -7.37 4.85
N TRP A 79 -4.99 -7.88 5.85
CA TRP A 79 -4.87 -9.26 6.29
C TRP A 79 -6.19 -9.77 6.88
N THR A 80 -6.36 -11.08 6.91
CA THR A 80 -7.45 -11.73 7.66
C THR A 80 -7.37 -11.27 9.12
N GLN A 81 -8.53 -11.00 9.72
CA GLN A 81 -8.61 -10.55 11.11
C GLN A 81 -8.01 -11.57 12.07
N THR A 82 -7.17 -11.10 12.98
CA THR A 82 -6.57 -11.84 14.08
C THR A 82 -6.81 -11.10 15.40
N ALA A 83 -6.33 -11.65 16.51
CA ALA A 83 -6.33 -10.96 17.82
C ALA A 83 -5.15 -10.00 17.98
N GLY A 84 -4.23 -9.92 17.00
CA GLY A 84 -2.97 -9.17 17.09
C GLY A 84 -3.14 -7.66 17.26
N ALA A 85 -2.26 -7.07 18.06
CA ALA A 85 -2.24 -5.62 18.30
C ALA A 85 -1.85 -4.80 17.04
N GLY A 86 -1.16 -5.42 16.07
CA GLY A 86 -0.84 -4.80 14.78
C GLY A 86 -2.04 -4.48 13.91
N GLN A 87 -3.21 -5.06 14.23
CA GLN A 87 -4.49 -4.80 13.56
C GLN A 87 -5.40 -3.86 14.35
N ARG A 88 -4.91 -3.29 15.44
CA ARG A 88 -5.67 -2.36 16.28
C ARG A 88 -5.11 -0.95 16.11
N TRP A 89 -6.04 0.00 16.00
CA TRP A 89 -5.73 1.39 15.69
C TRP A 89 -6.51 2.33 16.59
N GLN A 90 -5.91 3.45 16.93
CA GLN A 90 -6.56 4.55 17.64
C GLN A 90 -6.79 5.72 16.68
N ILE A 91 -7.93 6.36 16.82
CA ILE A 91 -8.24 7.61 16.12
C ILE A 91 -7.84 8.76 17.06
N VAL A 92 -6.82 9.51 16.66
CA VAL A 92 -6.29 10.63 17.45
C VAL A 92 -6.67 11.94 16.77
N GLU A 93 -7.49 12.76 17.44
CA GLU A 93 -7.87 14.07 16.93
C GLU A 93 -6.65 14.97 16.71
N ALA A 94 -6.61 15.63 15.55
CA ALA A 94 -5.49 16.49 15.15
C ALA A 94 -5.91 17.94 14.86
N GLY A 95 -7.18 18.28 15.13
CA GLY A 95 -7.74 19.59 14.83
C GLY A 95 -8.22 19.76 13.39
N GLY A 96 -9.07 20.74 13.15
CA GLY A 96 -9.59 21.04 11.81
C GLY A 96 -10.39 19.91 11.14
N GLY A 97 -10.97 18.99 11.93
CA GLY A 97 -11.68 17.82 11.41
C GLY A 97 -10.77 16.73 10.82
N LYS A 98 -9.47 16.82 11.10
CA LYS A 98 -8.47 15.82 10.71
C LYS A 98 -8.09 14.93 11.89
N VAL A 99 -7.67 13.71 11.60
CA VAL A 99 -7.23 12.72 12.57
C VAL A 99 -5.90 12.11 12.17
N LYS A 100 -5.23 11.51 13.14
CA LYS A 100 -4.14 10.56 12.93
C LYS A 100 -4.66 9.16 13.24
N LEU A 101 -4.19 8.17 12.51
CA LEU A 101 -4.49 6.77 12.75
C LEU A 101 -3.25 6.10 13.33
N ARG A 102 -3.27 5.88 14.65
CA ARG A 102 -2.13 5.35 15.41
C ARG A 102 -2.27 3.85 15.61
N ASN A 103 -1.25 3.11 15.24
CA ASN A 103 -1.19 1.67 15.47
C ASN A 103 -0.86 1.35 16.94
N VAL A 104 -1.62 0.44 17.53
CA VAL A 104 -1.46 0.08 18.96
C VAL A 104 -0.15 -0.67 19.24
N LEU A 105 0.26 -1.57 18.33
CA LEU A 105 1.50 -2.32 18.51
C LEU A 105 2.75 -1.46 18.36
N ALA A 106 2.78 -0.63 17.32
CA ALA A 106 3.98 0.12 16.94
C ALA A 106 4.08 1.51 17.59
N ASP A 107 2.98 2.03 18.14
CA ASP A 107 2.86 3.43 18.61
C ASP A 107 3.30 4.46 17.55
N LYS A 108 2.93 4.18 16.30
CA LYS A 108 3.24 4.99 15.11
C LYS A 108 1.98 5.25 14.31
N VAL A 109 2.00 6.28 13.49
CA VAL A 109 0.84 6.74 12.73
C VAL A 109 0.94 6.36 11.26
N ILE A 110 -0.22 6.19 10.59
CA ILE A 110 -0.26 5.98 9.14
C ILE A 110 0.27 7.21 8.43
N ASP A 111 1.17 6.98 7.51
CA ASP A 111 1.99 7.95 6.80
C ASP A 111 2.08 7.55 5.31
N LEU A 112 2.43 8.48 4.46
CA LEU A 112 2.66 8.22 3.03
C LEU A 112 4.15 8.17 2.71
N VAL A 113 4.58 7.11 2.06
CA VAL A 113 5.99 6.89 1.67
C VAL A 113 6.53 8.09 0.91
N GLY A 114 7.64 8.66 1.40
CA GLY A 114 8.34 9.78 0.78
C GLY A 114 7.52 11.07 0.74
N MET A 115 6.49 11.21 1.58
CA MET A 115 5.57 12.35 1.60
C MET A 115 4.87 12.56 0.25
N ARG A 116 4.78 11.53 -0.58
CA ARG A 116 4.16 11.61 -1.90
C ARG A 116 2.65 11.64 -1.78
N VAL A 117 2.01 12.22 -2.81
CA VAL A 117 0.56 12.41 -2.84
C VAL A 117 -0.08 11.89 -4.13
N GLU A 118 0.70 11.24 -4.99
CA GLU A 118 0.26 10.67 -6.26
C GLU A 118 -0.49 9.35 -6.06
N ASN A 119 -1.25 8.96 -7.08
CA ASN A 119 -1.87 7.64 -7.15
C ASN A 119 -0.81 6.53 -7.07
N GLY A 120 -1.05 5.54 -6.22
CA GLY A 120 -0.14 4.42 -6.01
C GLY A 120 0.86 4.62 -4.87
N THR A 121 0.87 5.77 -4.20
CA THR A 121 1.73 6.00 -3.04
C THR A 121 1.37 5.04 -1.92
N GLN A 122 2.35 4.27 -1.46
CA GLN A 122 2.21 3.27 -0.40
C GLN A 122 1.95 3.91 0.96
N ALA A 123 0.98 3.38 1.70
CA ALA A 123 0.81 3.69 3.11
C ALA A 123 1.78 2.89 3.97
N GLN A 124 2.38 3.54 4.92
CA GLN A 124 3.31 2.98 5.90
C GLN A 124 2.98 3.49 7.30
N ILE A 125 3.68 3.01 8.32
CA ILE A 125 3.70 3.66 9.62
C ILE A 125 5.01 4.43 9.80
N TRP A 126 4.92 5.54 10.52
CA TRP A 126 6.06 6.38 10.88
C TRP A 126 5.80 7.02 12.24
N GLN A 127 6.88 7.37 12.94
CA GLN A 127 6.74 8.18 14.16
C GLN A 127 5.94 9.44 13.87
N ASP A 128 5.17 9.90 14.84
CA ASP A 128 4.40 11.13 14.72
C ASP A 128 5.33 12.35 14.68
N VAL A 129 5.44 12.96 13.51
CA VAL A 129 6.25 14.18 13.27
C VAL A 129 5.39 15.39 12.94
N PHE A 130 4.07 15.28 13.14
CA PHE A 130 3.09 16.34 12.89
C PHE A 130 3.03 16.81 11.42
N GLY A 131 3.47 15.98 10.48
CA GLY A 131 3.42 16.26 9.05
C GLY A 131 2.02 16.10 8.46
N GLU A 132 1.70 16.84 7.39
CA GLU A 132 0.40 16.73 6.70
C GLU A 132 0.17 15.35 6.07
N ASN A 133 1.23 14.66 5.69
CA ASN A 133 1.18 13.29 5.17
C ASN A 133 0.79 12.24 6.23
N GLN A 134 0.57 12.66 7.48
CA GLN A 134 0.09 11.85 8.59
C GLN A 134 -1.32 12.24 9.04
N LEU A 135 -1.95 13.19 8.35
CA LEU A 135 -3.27 13.71 8.67
C LEU A 135 -4.30 13.19 7.67
N TRP A 136 -5.42 12.71 8.21
CA TRP A 136 -6.47 12.07 7.44
C TRP A 136 -7.82 12.70 7.77
N LYS A 137 -8.68 12.81 6.76
CA LYS A 137 -10.07 13.17 6.93
C LYS A 137 -10.92 11.92 6.78
N LEU A 138 -11.80 11.68 7.73
CA LEU A 138 -12.76 10.58 7.67
C LEU A 138 -14.09 11.11 7.16
N ASP A 139 -14.39 10.90 5.88
CA ASP A 139 -15.65 11.32 5.29
C ASP A 139 -16.63 10.14 5.23
N PRO A 140 -17.82 10.25 5.84
CA PRO A 140 -18.80 9.18 5.82
C PRO A 140 -19.34 8.97 4.40
N VAL A 141 -19.42 7.71 3.99
CA VAL A 141 -20.02 7.34 2.71
C VAL A 141 -21.55 7.40 2.85
N PRO A 142 -22.26 8.20 2.04
CA PRO A 142 -23.72 8.27 2.11
C PRO A 142 -24.40 6.92 1.86
N GLU A 143 -25.39 6.56 2.66
CA GLU A 143 -26.12 5.28 2.56
C GLU A 143 -26.67 5.01 1.15
N ARG A 144 -27.13 6.07 0.45
CA ARG A 144 -27.60 5.97 -0.95
C ARG A 144 -26.55 5.42 -1.93
N LEU A 145 -25.24 5.54 -1.59
CA LEU A 145 -24.16 5.03 -2.41
C LEU A 145 -23.78 3.59 -2.04
N LEU A 146 -24.19 3.13 -0.86
CA LEU A 146 -23.92 1.77 -0.38
C LEU A 146 -24.85 0.75 -1.05
N ASN A 147 -26.04 1.18 -1.46
CA ASN A 147 -27.08 0.33 -2.05
C ASN A 147 -27.03 0.26 -3.59
N LYS A 148 -26.09 0.97 -4.23
CA LYS A 148 -25.86 0.80 -5.66
C LYS A 148 -25.06 -0.47 -5.88
N GLU A 149 -25.58 -1.37 -6.73
CA GLU A 149 -24.78 -2.48 -7.25
C GLU A 149 -23.51 -1.91 -7.85
N THR A 150 -22.38 -2.27 -7.27
CA THR A 150 -21.08 -1.82 -7.78
C THR A 150 -20.81 -2.58 -9.07
N PRO A 151 -20.61 -1.92 -10.22
CA PRO A 151 -20.18 -2.62 -11.42
C PRO A 151 -18.94 -3.44 -11.13
N ALA A 152 -18.83 -4.62 -11.73
CA ALA A 152 -17.64 -5.44 -11.59
C ALA A 152 -16.39 -4.60 -11.92
N PRO A 153 -15.35 -4.66 -11.11
CA PRO A 153 -14.17 -3.84 -11.32
C PRO A 153 -13.55 -4.12 -12.68
N THR A 154 -13.31 -3.07 -13.46
CA THR A 154 -12.52 -3.20 -14.68
C THR A 154 -11.06 -3.36 -14.26
N PRO A 155 -10.34 -4.40 -14.69
CA PRO A 155 -8.94 -4.57 -14.35
C PRO A 155 -8.15 -3.32 -14.72
N LYS A 156 -7.55 -2.66 -13.73
CA LYS A 156 -6.57 -1.59 -14.01
C LYS A 156 -5.43 -2.26 -14.76
N ALA A 157 -5.13 -1.79 -15.97
CA ALA A 157 -4.03 -2.34 -16.76
C ALA A 157 -2.76 -2.37 -15.91
N ALA A 158 -2.17 -3.55 -15.77
CA ALA A 158 -0.89 -3.70 -15.10
C ALA A 158 0.12 -2.73 -15.76
N PRO A 159 1.00 -2.08 -15.01
CA PRO A 159 2.05 -1.27 -15.61
C PRO A 159 2.82 -2.16 -16.59
N ARG A 160 2.84 -1.77 -17.86
CA ARG A 160 3.63 -2.47 -18.88
C ARG A 160 5.06 -2.53 -18.37
N LYS A 161 5.57 -3.71 -18.07
CA LYS A 161 6.99 -3.94 -17.84
C LYS A 161 7.72 -3.34 -19.03
N ALA A 162 8.60 -2.38 -18.78
CA ALA A 162 9.46 -1.83 -19.82
C ALA A 162 10.15 -3.00 -20.53
N ALA A 163 9.98 -3.06 -21.85
CA ALA A 163 10.59 -4.10 -22.67
C ALA A 163 12.11 -4.00 -22.49
N VAL A 164 12.71 -5.00 -21.90
CA VAL A 164 14.16 -5.17 -21.86
C VAL A 164 14.60 -5.39 -23.30
N LYS A 165 15.32 -4.42 -23.87
CA LYS A 165 15.95 -4.58 -25.18
C LYS A 165 16.90 -5.77 -25.11
N PRO A 166 16.84 -6.72 -26.07
CA PRO A 166 17.80 -7.81 -26.09
C PRO A 166 19.19 -7.25 -26.35
N THR A 167 20.10 -7.52 -25.43
CA THR A 167 21.53 -7.24 -25.58
C THR A 167 22.05 -8.10 -26.72
N ARG A 168 22.50 -7.45 -27.78
CA ARG A 168 23.09 -8.08 -28.95
C ARG A 168 24.41 -8.75 -28.54
N THR A 169 24.40 -10.06 -28.41
CA THR A 169 25.60 -10.88 -28.22
C THR A 169 26.47 -10.77 -29.46
N GLN A 170 27.62 -10.16 -29.32
CA GLN A 170 28.64 -10.19 -30.37
C GLN A 170 29.26 -11.58 -30.35
N THR A 171 29.02 -12.33 -31.41
CA THR A 171 29.74 -13.56 -31.74
C THR A 171 31.14 -13.19 -32.18
N GLU A 172 32.12 -13.46 -31.34
CA GLU A 172 33.53 -13.44 -31.75
C GLU A 172 33.77 -14.55 -32.74
N LYS A 173 34.22 -14.17 -33.92
CA LYS A 173 34.64 -15.02 -35.00
C LYS A 173 36.03 -15.55 -34.71
N LYS A 174 36.14 -16.82 -34.36
CA LYS A 174 37.40 -17.54 -34.20
C LYS A 174 38.01 -17.78 -35.59
N THR A 175 39.04 -17.04 -35.95
CA THR A 175 39.86 -17.34 -37.10
C THR A 175 41.01 -18.25 -36.67
N SER A 176 40.99 -19.45 -37.19
CA SER A 176 42.11 -20.41 -37.13
C SER A 176 43.26 -19.94 -38.00
N GLY A 177 44.41 -19.74 -37.43
CA GLY A 177 45.66 -19.45 -38.13
C GLY A 177 46.72 -20.50 -37.76
N LYS A 178 47.14 -21.19 -38.77
CA LYS A 178 47.95 -22.40 -38.89
C LYS A 178 49.42 -22.18 -38.45
N ALA A 179 49.98 -23.25 -37.98
CA ALA A 179 51.34 -23.46 -37.53
C ALA A 179 52.51 -22.85 -38.37
N ALA A 180 53.55 -22.51 -37.69
CA ALA A 180 54.93 -22.69 -38.23
C ALA A 180 55.90 -22.98 -37.08
N ARG A 181 56.51 -24.12 -37.18
CA ARG A 181 57.56 -24.73 -36.43
C ARG A 181 58.90 -24.07 -36.80
N ARG A 182 59.74 -23.68 -35.88
CA ARG A 182 61.20 -23.68 -36.10
C ARG A 182 61.95 -23.83 -34.80
N THR A 183 62.78 -24.82 -34.84
CA THR A 183 63.87 -25.26 -33.97
C THR A 183 65.05 -24.31 -34.02
N SER A 184 65.81 -24.17 -32.92
CA SER A 184 67.24 -24.34 -32.70
C SER A 184 67.66 -23.63 -31.41
N LYS A 185 68.18 -24.31 -30.45
CA LYS A 185 69.59 -24.72 -30.11
C LYS A 185 70.40 -23.58 -29.56
N ASN A 186 70.98 -23.87 -28.36
CA ASN A 186 72.25 -23.44 -27.76
C ASN A 186 72.34 -22.03 -27.16
N LYS A 187 72.68 -21.91 -25.92
CA LYS A 187 73.79 -22.35 -25.06
C LYS A 187 73.36 -22.11 -23.62
#